data_bbc4dd35ac05c184acba5832302af4ec
#
_entry.id   bbc4dd35ac05c184acba5832302af4ec
#
_cell.length_a   1.000
_cell.length_b   1.000
_cell.length_c   1.000
_cell.angle_alpha   90.00
_cell.angle_beta   90.00
_cell.angle_gamma   90.00
#
_symmetry.space_group_name_H-M   'P 1'
#
loop_
_entity.id
_entity.type
_entity.pdbx_description
1 polymer ?
#
loop_
_entity_poly.entity_id
_entity_poly.type
_entity_poly.pdbx_seq_one_letter_code
_entity_poly.pdbx_strand_id
1 'polypeptide(L)'
;MIIIGITGTLGAGKGTIVDYLIKEKGFVHYSVRAFIAEQIEKRGLEVNRDTLTAMGNELRATHTPSYITDQLFERAKAEGKNAVIESVRTPGEIASLRQKGEFYLFAVDANQRIRYERIHLRGSETDHVSFETFQANEEREMTSTDPNKQNLGECIRQADFVFMNDGTIEELHAQVEKVLEQLEKKTAPQPEEHVRPSWDDYFLKLADTVAERATCNRGRSGCVIVKDRQILVTGYVGSPKGLPHCDDVGHLFRKTIHEDGSVTQHCVRTVHAEQNAICQAARRGRDEP
;
A
#
# COMPACT_ATOMS: atom_id res chain seq x y z
N MET A 1 -1.94 1.81 2.54
CA MET A 1 -1.81 3.27 2.24
C MET A 1 -2.74 3.57 1.08
N ILE A 2 -3.72 4.43 1.30
CA ILE A 2 -4.69 4.84 0.27
C ILE A 2 -4.25 6.18 -0.30
N ILE A 3 -4.27 6.31 -1.63
CA ILE A 3 -4.06 7.58 -2.32
C ILE A 3 -5.34 7.99 -3.03
N ILE A 4 -5.82 9.19 -2.74
CA ILE A 4 -7.00 9.77 -3.35
C ILE A 4 -6.56 10.87 -4.32
N GLY A 5 -6.87 10.72 -5.60
CA GLY A 5 -6.77 11.80 -6.58
C GLY A 5 -8.05 12.64 -6.56
N ILE A 6 -7.93 13.96 -6.64
CA ILE A 6 -9.08 14.85 -6.74
C ILE A 6 -9.12 15.49 -8.12
N THR A 7 -10.23 15.35 -8.81
CA THR A 7 -10.56 16.03 -10.07
C THR A 7 -11.90 16.76 -9.98
N GLY A 8 -12.25 17.51 -10.98
CA GLY A 8 -13.56 18.21 -11.08
C GLY A 8 -13.43 19.64 -11.57
N THR A 9 -14.58 20.22 -11.87
CA THR A 9 -14.73 21.52 -12.50
C THR A 9 -14.33 22.67 -11.59
N LEU A 10 -14.13 23.86 -12.16
CA LEU A 10 -13.81 25.07 -11.41
C LEU A 10 -15.01 25.48 -10.54
N GLY A 11 -14.78 25.79 -9.28
CA GLY A 11 -15.85 26.16 -8.33
C GLY A 11 -16.66 24.99 -7.76
N ALA A 12 -16.39 23.74 -8.15
CA ALA A 12 -17.15 22.57 -7.70
C ALA A 12 -16.97 22.19 -6.21
N GLY A 13 -15.90 22.65 -5.55
CA GLY A 13 -15.66 22.36 -4.13
C GLY A 13 -14.54 21.33 -3.87
N LYS A 14 -13.59 21.19 -4.82
CA LYS A 14 -12.39 20.34 -4.61
C LYS A 14 -11.67 20.62 -3.30
N GLY A 15 -11.41 21.91 -3.02
CA GLY A 15 -10.75 22.33 -1.78
C GLY A 15 -11.50 21.91 -0.52
N THR A 16 -12.84 21.93 -0.53
CA THR A 16 -13.66 21.49 0.61
C THR A 16 -13.43 20.00 0.92
N ILE A 17 -13.35 19.14 -0.12
CA ILE A 17 -13.05 17.71 0.06
C ILE A 17 -11.60 17.53 0.54
N VAL A 18 -10.65 18.26 -0.05
CA VAL A 18 -9.23 18.21 0.36
C VAL A 18 -9.08 18.62 1.82
N ASP A 19 -9.68 19.74 2.21
CA ASP A 19 -9.65 20.24 3.59
C ASP A 19 -10.23 19.22 4.58
N TYR A 20 -11.36 18.60 4.22
CA TYR A 20 -11.97 17.54 5.03
C TYR A 20 -11.04 16.35 5.21
N LEU A 21 -10.45 15.85 4.12
CA LEU A 21 -9.51 14.71 4.16
C LEU A 21 -8.27 15.02 5.03
N ILE A 22 -7.76 16.27 4.97
CA ILE A 22 -6.60 16.67 5.77
C ILE A 22 -6.98 16.79 7.25
N LYS A 23 -8.02 17.60 7.56
CA LYS A 23 -8.34 18.02 8.93
C LYS A 23 -9.01 16.91 9.74
N GLU A 24 -9.95 16.18 9.12
CA GLU A 24 -10.76 15.18 9.81
C GLU A 24 -10.24 13.74 9.65
N LYS A 25 -9.50 13.46 8.56
CA LYS A 25 -9.03 12.10 8.24
C LYS A 25 -7.52 11.93 8.26
N GLY A 26 -6.77 13.01 8.48
CA GLY A 26 -5.31 12.97 8.64
C GLY A 26 -4.55 12.63 7.35
N PHE A 27 -5.14 12.85 6.17
CA PHE A 27 -4.46 12.68 4.89
C PHE A 27 -3.38 13.74 4.70
N VAL A 28 -2.28 13.36 4.06
CA VAL A 28 -1.24 14.30 3.63
C VAL A 28 -1.62 14.88 2.27
N HIS A 29 -1.51 16.20 2.14
CA HIS A 29 -1.88 16.92 0.92
C HIS A 29 -0.70 17.12 -0.02
N TYR A 30 -0.89 16.74 -1.28
CA TYR A 30 0.03 16.98 -2.38
C TYR A 30 -0.65 17.75 -3.49
N SER A 31 -0.20 18.98 -3.73
CA SER A 31 -0.76 19.89 -4.74
C SER A 31 0.08 19.90 -6.01
N VAL A 32 -0.53 19.58 -7.15
CA VAL A 32 0.10 19.74 -8.48
C VAL A 32 0.54 21.19 -8.70
N ARG A 33 -0.29 22.16 -8.29
CA ARG A 33 0.05 23.58 -8.40
C ARG A 33 1.29 23.95 -7.57
N ALA A 34 1.35 23.49 -6.32
CA ALA A 34 2.49 23.75 -5.45
C ALA A 34 3.78 23.13 -6.00
N PHE A 35 3.71 21.92 -6.54
CA PHE A 35 4.85 21.29 -7.19
C PHE A 35 5.37 22.11 -8.37
N ILE A 36 4.47 22.58 -9.23
CA ILE A 36 4.84 23.42 -10.39
C ILE A 36 5.44 24.74 -9.93
N ALA A 37 4.86 25.37 -8.91
CA ALA A 37 5.37 26.62 -8.33
C ALA A 37 6.81 26.43 -7.79
N GLU A 38 7.06 25.33 -7.09
CA GLU A 38 8.41 24.96 -6.62
C GLU A 38 9.43 24.87 -7.78
N GLN A 39 9.02 24.34 -8.94
CA GLN A 39 9.90 24.27 -10.12
C GLN A 39 10.14 25.65 -10.76
N ILE A 40 9.14 26.52 -10.75
CA ILE A 40 9.25 27.92 -11.25
C ILE A 40 10.22 28.71 -10.36
N GLU A 41 10.05 28.64 -9.04
CA GLU A 41 10.91 29.31 -8.05
C GLU A 41 12.36 28.84 -8.15
N LYS A 42 12.60 27.53 -8.34
CA LYS A 42 13.96 26.98 -8.59
C LYS A 42 14.64 27.56 -9.82
N ARG A 43 13.87 28.03 -10.81
CA ARG A 43 14.38 28.72 -12.00
C ARG A 43 14.49 30.23 -11.84
N GLY A 44 14.13 30.77 -10.69
CA GLY A 44 14.14 32.22 -10.41
C GLY A 44 13.09 32.99 -11.16
N LEU A 45 11.99 32.34 -11.57
CA LEU A 45 10.87 32.97 -12.30
C LEU A 45 9.73 33.32 -11.35
N GLU A 46 8.93 34.31 -11.73
CA GLU A 46 7.75 34.71 -10.97
C GLU A 46 6.61 33.67 -11.14
N VAL A 47 5.95 33.33 -10.02
CA VAL A 47 4.81 32.40 -10.01
C VAL A 47 3.53 33.14 -10.34
N ASN A 48 3.02 32.98 -11.56
CA ASN A 48 1.74 33.50 -12.01
C ASN A 48 1.01 32.45 -12.86
N ARG A 49 -0.19 32.75 -13.35
CA ARG A 49 -1.01 31.80 -14.12
C ARG A 49 -0.32 31.32 -15.39
N ASP A 50 0.33 32.21 -16.10
CA ASP A 50 0.97 31.92 -17.37
C ASP A 50 2.21 31.05 -17.18
N THR A 51 3.07 31.40 -16.19
CA THR A 51 4.25 30.59 -15.85
C THR A 51 3.89 29.21 -15.28
N LEU A 52 2.81 29.10 -14.48
CA LEU A 52 2.29 27.82 -14.02
C LEU A 52 1.84 26.94 -15.18
N THR A 53 1.10 27.52 -16.13
CA THR A 53 0.63 26.79 -17.32
C THR A 53 1.79 26.35 -18.21
N ALA A 54 2.71 27.28 -18.51
CA ALA A 54 3.87 27.00 -19.35
C ALA A 54 4.76 25.92 -18.73
N MET A 55 5.10 26.04 -17.45
CA MET A 55 5.93 25.09 -16.72
C MET A 55 5.27 23.71 -16.64
N GLY A 56 3.98 23.65 -16.35
CA GLY A 56 3.24 22.38 -16.28
C GLY A 56 3.23 21.66 -17.64
N ASN A 57 3.03 22.38 -18.72
CA ASN A 57 3.09 21.84 -20.09
C ASN A 57 4.51 21.39 -20.47
N GLU A 58 5.52 22.20 -20.14
CA GLU A 58 6.93 21.87 -20.37
C GLU A 58 7.33 20.58 -19.65
N LEU A 59 7.01 20.47 -18.37
CA LEU A 59 7.32 19.26 -17.56
C LEU A 59 6.68 18.01 -18.16
N ARG A 60 5.42 18.09 -18.60
CA ARG A 60 4.73 16.96 -19.25
C ARG A 60 5.32 16.62 -20.61
N ALA A 61 5.65 17.62 -21.41
CA ALA A 61 6.23 17.41 -22.75
C ALA A 61 7.67 16.88 -22.69
N THR A 62 8.45 17.31 -21.70
CA THR A 62 9.87 16.91 -21.57
C THR A 62 10.01 15.51 -20.95
N HIS A 63 9.07 15.10 -20.11
CA HIS A 63 9.10 13.81 -19.43
C HIS A 63 7.96 12.91 -19.90
N THR A 64 6.88 12.86 -19.14
CA THR A 64 5.66 12.09 -19.46
C THR A 64 4.43 12.91 -19.09
N PRO A 65 3.25 12.65 -19.71
CA PRO A 65 2.01 13.32 -19.33
C PRO A 65 1.67 13.21 -17.84
N SER A 66 2.11 12.14 -17.17
CA SER A 66 1.89 11.86 -15.75
C SER A 66 3.02 12.32 -14.83
N TYR A 67 4.12 12.87 -15.35
CA TYR A 67 5.34 13.15 -14.59
C TYR A 67 5.08 13.85 -13.25
N ILE A 68 4.27 14.89 -13.24
CA ILE A 68 4.03 15.67 -12.01
C ILE A 68 3.34 14.83 -10.93
N THR A 69 2.27 14.13 -11.30
CA THR A 69 1.55 13.27 -10.36
C THR A 69 2.37 12.05 -9.94
N ASP A 70 3.24 11.55 -10.81
CA ASP A 70 4.18 10.48 -10.48
C ASP A 70 5.20 10.92 -9.41
N GLN A 71 5.74 12.14 -9.51
CA GLN A 71 6.61 12.70 -8.49
C GLN A 71 5.89 12.88 -7.14
N LEU A 72 4.64 13.33 -7.17
CA LEU A 72 3.83 13.48 -5.96
C LEU A 72 3.51 12.11 -5.34
N PHE A 73 3.23 11.11 -6.14
CA PHE A 73 3.01 9.74 -5.68
C PHE A 73 4.25 9.18 -4.97
N GLU A 74 5.45 9.37 -5.53
CA GLU A 74 6.69 8.89 -4.89
C GLU A 74 6.96 9.61 -3.57
N ARG A 75 6.65 10.91 -3.47
CA ARG A 75 6.71 11.66 -2.19
C ARG A 75 5.72 11.06 -1.16
N ALA A 76 4.48 10.80 -1.57
CA ALA A 76 3.46 10.19 -0.70
C ALA A 76 3.87 8.79 -0.23
N LYS A 77 4.42 7.98 -1.13
CA LYS A 77 4.90 6.64 -0.84
C LYS A 77 6.05 6.65 0.16
N ALA A 78 6.98 7.58 0.03
CA ALA A 78 8.11 7.73 0.95
C ALA A 78 7.64 8.12 2.37
N GLU A 79 6.56 8.88 2.50
CA GLU A 79 5.98 9.25 3.79
C GLU A 79 5.14 8.12 4.41
N GLY A 80 4.60 7.20 3.59
CA GLY A 80 3.89 6.00 4.03
C GLY A 80 2.51 6.24 4.66
N LYS A 81 1.95 7.45 4.50
CA LYS A 81 0.64 7.84 5.02
C LYS A 81 -0.41 7.89 3.90
N ASN A 82 -1.68 7.86 4.30
CA ASN A 82 -2.76 8.14 3.37
C ASN A 82 -2.61 9.56 2.80
N ALA A 83 -2.80 9.72 1.50
CA ALA A 83 -2.49 10.96 0.81
C ALA A 83 -3.61 11.40 -0.15
N VAL A 84 -3.74 12.71 -0.32
CA VAL A 84 -4.60 13.32 -1.34
C VAL A 84 -3.75 14.08 -2.35
N ILE A 85 -3.87 13.73 -3.64
CA ILE A 85 -3.23 14.42 -4.77
C ILE A 85 -4.29 15.30 -5.43
N GLU A 86 -4.18 16.61 -5.24
CA GLU A 86 -5.14 17.56 -5.77
C GLU A 86 -4.84 17.93 -7.22
N SER A 87 -5.93 18.11 -8.00
CA SER A 87 -5.89 18.61 -9.38
C SER A 87 -5.35 17.62 -10.42
N VAL A 88 -5.78 16.36 -10.36
CA VAL A 88 -5.63 15.39 -11.45
C VAL A 88 -6.49 15.85 -12.65
N ARG A 89 -5.89 16.01 -13.83
CA ARG A 89 -6.54 16.65 -14.98
C ARG A 89 -6.38 15.95 -16.33
N THR A 90 -5.60 14.87 -16.39
CA THR A 90 -5.40 14.13 -17.62
C THR A 90 -5.65 12.62 -17.42
N PRO A 91 -6.16 11.92 -18.45
CA PRO A 91 -6.31 10.46 -18.39
C PRO A 91 -4.98 9.72 -18.19
N GLY A 92 -3.87 10.28 -18.68
CA GLY A 92 -2.52 9.70 -18.51
C GLY A 92 -2.08 9.71 -17.04
N GLU A 93 -2.41 10.77 -16.28
CA GLU A 93 -2.18 10.85 -14.85
C GLU A 93 -2.94 9.74 -14.10
N ILE A 94 -4.23 9.54 -14.44
CA ILE A 94 -5.08 8.50 -13.84
C ILE A 94 -4.52 7.10 -14.12
N ALA A 95 -4.20 6.82 -15.38
CA ALA A 95 -3.67 5.52 -15.79
C ALA A 95 -2.35 5.18 -15.07
N SER A 96 -1.44 6.16 -14.96
CA SER A 96 -0.19 5.98 -14.22
C SER A 96 -0.40 5.73 -12.73
N LEU A 97 -1.23 6.52 -12.06
CA LEU A 97 -1.51 6.38 -10.65
C LEU A 97 -2.17 5.03 -10.31
N ARG A 98 -3.10 4.56 -11.15
CA ARG A 98 -3.75 3.23 -10.97
C ARG A 98 -2.78 2.07 -11.08
N GLN A 99 -1.71 2.19 -11.87
CA GLN A 99 -0.69 1.13 -11.99
C GLN A 99 0.25 1.04 -10.78
N LYS A 100 0.30 2.10 -9.94
CA LYS A 100 1.28 2.22 -8.85
C LYS A 100 0.80 1.68 -7.49
N GLY A 101 -0.50 1.45 -7.32
CA GLY A 101 -1.04 0.94 -6.06
C GLY A 101 -2.51 1.25 -5.82
N GLU A 102 -2.93 1.27 -4.55
CA GLU A 102 -4.29 1.62 -4.15
C GLU A 102 -4.57 3.11 -4.37
N PHE A 103 -5.09 3.40 -5.55
CA PHE A 103 -5.47 4.74 -5.97
C PHE A 103 -6.96 4.80 -6.28
N TYR A 104 -7.63 5.83 -5.77
CA TYR A 104 -9.03 6.12 -6.04
C TYR A 104 -9.16 7.57 -6.55
N LEU A 105 -9.87 7.74 -7.63
CA LEU A 105 -10.13 9.07 -8.19
C LEU A 105 -11.50 9.56 -7.73
N PHE A 106 -11.51 10.66 -6.99
CA PHE A 106 -12.71 11.39 -6.58
C PHE A 106 -12.93 12.56 -7.53
N ALA A 107 -14.10 12.58 -8.16
CA ALA A 107 -14.54 13.75 -8.92
C ALA A 107 -15.59 14.52 -8.12
N VAL A 108 -15.51 15.84 -8.16
CA VAL A 108 -16.54 16.70 -7.61
C VAL A 108 -17.06 17.64 -8.67
N ASP A 109 -18.37 17.73 -8.78
CA ASP A 109 -19.06 18.64 -9.69
C ASP A 109 -20.22 19.33 -8.99
N ALA A 110 -20.73 20.39 -9.58
CA ALA A 110 -21.90 21.11 -9.12
C ALA A 110 -22.57 21.83 -10.30
N ASN A 111 -23.80 22.28 -10.11
CA ASN A 111 -24.48 23.09 -11.10
C ASN A 111 -23.60 24.27 -11.53
N GLN A 112 -23.48 24.49 -12.84
CA GLN A 112 -22.57 25.49 -13.42
C GLN A 112 -22.81 26.91 -12.86
N ARG A 113 -24.07 27.29 -12.62
CA ARG A 113 -24.41 28.61 -12.05
C ARG A 113 -23.95 28.72 -10.59
N ILE A 114 -24.18 27.70 -9.79
CA ILE A 114 -23.69 27.63 -8.40
C ILE A 114 -22.16 27.74 -8.36
N ARG A 115 -21.45 27.08 -9.28
CA ARG A 115 -19.98 27.12 -9.36
C ARG A 115 -19.49 28.53 -9.74
N TYR A 116 -20.16 29.18 -10.68
CA TYR A 116 -19.86 30.59 -11.04
C TYR A 116 -20.04 31.52 -9.86
N GLU A 117 -21.16 31.42 -9.14
CA GLU A 117 -21.44 32.23 -7.96
C GLU A 117 -20.36 32.03 -6.87
N ARG A 118 -19.97 30.79 -6.63
CA ARG A 118 -18.92 30.44 -5.65
C ARG A 118 -17.57 31.05 -5.99
N ILE A 119 -17.14 31.00 -7.25
CA ILE A 119 -15.85 31.60 -7.65
C ILE A 119 -15.91 33.11 -7.57
N HIS A 120 -17.05 33.71 -7.89
CA HIS A 120 -17.25 35.18 -7.81
C HIS A 120 -17.19 35.65 -6.35
N LEU A 121 -17.81 34.91 -5.43
CA LEU A 121 -17.74 35.18 -3.97
C LEU A 121 -16.33 34.99 -3.41
N ARG A 122 -15.56 34.00 -3.94
CA ARG A 122 -14.17 33.77 -3.53
C ARG A 122 -13.26 34.93 -3.90
N GLY A 123 -13.52 35.63 -5.00
CA GLY A 123 -12.89 36.86 -5.37
C GLY A 123 -11.40 36.85 -5.60
N SER A 124 -10.83 35.68 -6.03
CA SER A 124 -9.41 35.62 -6.41
C SER A 124 -9.19 36.44 -7.71
N GLU A 125 -7.95 36.89 -7.94
CA GLU A 125 -7.59 37.73 -9.12
C GLU A 125 -8.05 37.15 -10.47
N THR A 126 -8.19 35.82 -10.56
CA THR A 126 -8.61 35.09 -11.76
C THR A 126 -10.12 34.85 -11.85
N ASP A 127 -10.91 35.26 -10.85
CA ASP A 127 -12.32 34.93 -10.71
C ASP A 127 -13.26 36.06 -11.22
N HIS A 128 -12.69 37.20 -11.56
CA HIS A 128 -13.44 38.37 -12.08
C HIS A 128 -13.69 38.26 -13.58
N VAL A 129 -14.45 37.22 -13.98
CA VAL A 129 -14.82 37.01 -15.38
C VAL A 129 -16.33 36.97 -15.56
N SER A 130 -16.84 37.31 -16.76
CA SER A 130 -18.27 37.14 -17.05
C SER A 130 -18.66 35.65 -17.08
N PHE A 131 -19.95 35.36 -16.95
CA PHE A 131 -20.46 34.00 -17.00
C PHE A 131 -20.15 33.34 -18.34
N GLU A 132 -20.26 34.07 -19.44
CA GLU A 132 -19.92 33.58 -20.80
C GLU A 132 -18.43 33.24 -20.91
N THR A 133 -17.55 34.06 -20.34
CA THR A 133 -16.11 33.80 -20.30
C THR A 133 -15.81 32.56 -19.43
N PHE A 134 -16.51 32.41 -18.31
CA PHE A 134 -16.40 31.24 -17.45
C PHE A 134 -16.79 29.97 -18.19
N GLN A 135 -17.92 29.99 -18.93
CA GLN A 135 -18.36 28.83 -19.73
C GLN A 135 -17.35 28.51 -20.85
N ALA A 136 -16.88 29.49 -21.59
CA ALA A 136 -15.88 29.27 -22.64
C ALA A 136 -14.54 28.72 -22.11
N ASN A 137 -14.14 29.10 -20.92
CA ASN A 137 -12.95 28.58 -20.25
C ASN A 137 -13.15 27.10 -19.83
N GLU A 138 -14.33 26.79 -19.29
CA GLU A 138 -14.70 25.44 -18.91
C GLU A 138 -14.73 24.48 -20.13
N GLU A 139 -15.36 24.88 -21.22
CA GLU A 139 -15.41 24.09 -22.45
C GLU A 139 -14.01 23.73 -22.97
N ARG A 140 -13.06 24.65 -22.87
CA ARG A 140 -11.66 24.40 -23.27
C ARG A 140 -10.93 23.40 -22.37
N GLU A 141 -11.30 23.33 -21.10
CA GLU A 141 -10.69 22.41 -20.13
C GLU A 141 -11.37 21.02 -20.16
N MET A 142 -12.63 20.95 -20.62
CA MET A 142 -13.43 19.72 -20.59
C MET A 142 -12.97 18.67 -21.61
N THR A 143 -12.52 19.07 -22.80
CA THR A 143 -12.18 18.12 -23.87
C THR A 143 -10.86 18.48 -24.54
N SER A 144 -9.98 17.47 -24.70
CA SER A 144 -8.77 17.60 -25.51
C SER A 144 -8.37 16.22 -26.06
N THR A 145 -7.89 16.21 -27.28
CA THR A 145 -7.27 15.03 -27.92
C THR A 145 -5.76 14.97 -27.67
N ASP A 146 -5.16 16.05 -27.19
CA ASP A 146 -3.74 16.12 -26.86
C ASP A 146 -3.49 15.52 -25.45
N PRO A 147 -2.71 14.44 -25.31
CA PRO A 147 -2.49 13.77 -24.03
C PRO A 147 -1.78 14.64 -22.99
N ASN A 148 -1.12 15.72 -23.41
CA ASN A 148 -0.45 16.66 -22.51
C ASN A 148 -1.36 17.79 -22.00
N LYS A 149 -2.54 17.93 -22.59
CA LYS A 149 -3.54 18.93 -22.20
C LYS A 149 -4.60 18.36 -21.29
N GLN A 150 -5.27 19.25 -20.59
CA GLN A 150 -6.36 18.91 -19.69
C GLN A 150 -7.54 18.31 -20.44
N ASN A 151 -8.13 17.26 -19.85
CA ASN A 151 -9.37 16.63 -20.33
C ASN A 151 -10.22 16.26 -19.11
N LEU A 152 -10.82 17.26 -18.50
CA LEU A 152 -11.57 17.09 -17.25
C LEU A 152 -12.80 16.21 -17.44
N GLY A 153 -13.49 16.30 -18.58
CA GLY A 153 -14.65 15.46 -18.87
C GLY A 153 -14.29 13.97 -18.84
N GLU A 154 -13.16 13.61 -19.42
CA GLU A 154 -12.66 12.25 -19.38
C GLU A 154 -12.22 11.84 -17.98
N CYS A 155 -11.58 12.74 -17.23
CA CYS A 155 -11.20 12.46 -15.84
C CYS A 155 -12.43 12.23 -14.94
N ILE A 156 -13.47 13.03 -15.07
CA ILE A 156 -14.73 12.87 -14.32
C ILE A 156 -15.39 11.54 -14.69
N ARG A 157 -15.40 11.16 -15.97
CA ARG A 157 -15.98 9.90 -16.43
C ARG A 157 -15.23 8.67 -15.89
N GLN A 158 -13.91 8.79 -15.72
CA GLN A 158 -13.06 7.73 -15.16
C GLN A 158 -13.01 7.71 -13.63
N ALA A 159 -13.67 8.65 -12.96
CA ALA A 159 -13.66 8.71 -11.51
C ALA A 159 -14.32 7.49 -10.88
N ASP A 160 -13.74 7.00 -9.79
CA ASP A 160 -14.27 5.89 -9.02
C ASP A 160 -15.49 6.33 -8.21
N PHE A 161 -15.51 7.62 -7.80
CA PHE A 161 -16.62 8.24 -7.08
C PHE A 161 -16.83 9.67 -7.57
N VAL A 162 -18.10 10.03 -7.80
CA VAL A 162 -18.51 11.38 -8.22
C VAL A 162 -19.40 11.98 -7.15
N PHE A 163 -19.02 13.16 -6.64
CA PHE A 163 -19.73 13.90 -5.62
C PHE A 163 -20.45 15.11 -6.24
N MET A 164 -21.74 15.20 -6.04
CA MET A 164 -22.54 16.37 -6.46
C MET A 164 -22.62 17.36 -5.30
N ASN A 165 -22.07 18.55 -5.51
CA ASN A 165 -21.96 19.59 -4.49
C ASN A 165 -22.92 20.75 -4.79
N ASP A 166 -24.20 20.46 -4.91
CA ASP A 166 -25.23 21.50 -5.11
C ASP A 166 -25.80 22.01 -3.79
N GLY A 167 -25.55 21.31 -2.69
CA GLY A 167 -26.09 21.60 -1.37
C GLY A 167 -25.07 22.22 -0.40
N THR A 168 -25.16 21.81 0.86
CA THR A 168 -24.32 22.33 1.95
C THR A 168 -22.96 21.60 2.03
N ILE A 169 -22.02 22.18 2.79
CA ILE A 169 -20.71 21.58 3.05
C ILE A 169 -20.89 20.27 3.83
N GLU A 170 -21.81 20.23 4.79
CA GLU A 170 -22.11 19.04 5.61
C GLU A 170 -22.61 17.90 4.76
N GLU A 171 -23.47 18.17 3.78
CA GLU A 171 -23.95 17.16 2.83
C GLU A 171 -22.82 16.61 1.96
N LEU A 172 -21.89 17.45 1.52
CA LEU A 172 -20.71 17.01 0.78
C LEU A 172 -19.81 16.15 1.67
N HIS A 173 -19.56 16.55 2.91
CA HIS A 173 -18.77 15.76 3.86
C HIS A 173 -19.41 14.40 4.12
N ALA A 174 -20.73 14.35 4.28
CA ALA A 174 -21.45 13.08 4.48
C ALA A 174 -21.32 12.11 3.28
N GLN A 175 -21.34 12.66 2.05
CA GLN A 175 -21.08 11.86 0.84
C GLN A 175 -19.67 11.28 0.85
N VAL A 176 -18.66 12.10 1.18
CA VAL A 176 -17.25 11.66 1.24
C VAL A 176 -17.05 10.62 2.34
N GLU A 177 -17.63 10.84 3.52
CA GLU A 177 -17.55 9.90 4.65
C GLU A 177 -18.06 8.51 4.28
N LYS A 178 -19.22 8.45 3.67
CA LYS A 178 -19.83 7.18 3.21
C LYS A 178 -18.90 6.41 2.27
N VAL A 179 -18.18 7.13 1.40
CA VAL A 179 -17.21 6.50 0.47
C VAL A 179 -15.98 6.03 1.24
N LEU A 180 -15.45 6.81 2.16
CA LEU A 180 -14.29 6.42 2.97
C LEU A 180 -14.58 5.16 3.79
N GLU A 181 -15.76 5.05 4.41
CA GLU A 181 -16.18 3.83 5.12
C GLU A 181 -16.24 2.61 4.21
N GLN A 182 -16.65 2.77 2.95
CA GLN A 182 -16.64 1.68 1.97
C GLN A 182 -15.22 1.25 1.61
N LEU A 183 -14.30 2.21 1.46
CA LEU A 183 -12.91 1.94 1.16
C LEU A 183 -12.22 1.25 2.35
N GLU A 184 -12.46 1.71 3.57
CA GLU A 184 -11.92 1.08 4.78
C GLU A 184 -12.40 -0.37 4.93
N LYS A 185 -13.68 -0.65 4.69
CA LYS A 185 -14.22 -2.01 4.71
C LYS A 185 -13.61 -2.90 3.62
N LYS A 186 -13.27 -2.34 2.47
CA LYS A 186 -12.64 -3.07 1.36
C LYS A 186 -11.16 -3.35 1.62
N THR A 187 -10.47 -2.45 2.31
CA THR A 187 -9.04 -2.57 2.65
C THR A 187 -8.81 -3.22 4.02
N ALA A 188 -9.85 -3.33 4.86
CA ALA A 188 -9.77 -4.11 6.07
C ALA A 188 -9.39 -5.55 5.71
N PRO A 189 -8.39 -6.16 6.39
CA PRO A 189 -8.10 -7.57 6.18
C PRO A 189 -9.41 -8.33 6.40
N GLN A 190 -9.91 -8.93 5.32
CA GLN A 190 -11.05 -9.84 5.43
C GLN A 190 -10.64 -10.87 6.48
N PRO A 191 -11.48 -11.22 7.47
CA PRO A 191 -11.18 -12.34 8.34
C PRO A 191 -10.85 -13.51 7.41
N GLU A 192 -9.59 -13.94 7.41
CA GLU A 192 -9.18 -15.11 6.63
C GLU A 192 -10.20 -16.19 6.96
N GLU A 193 -10.91 -16.68 5.96
CA GLU A 193 -11.83 -17.79 6.15
C GLU A 193 -10.99 -18.90 6.78
N HIS A 194 -11.24 -19.19 8.05
CA HIS A 194 -10.42 -20.14 8.81
C HIS A 194 -10.60 -21.53 8.20
N VAL A 195 -9.82 -21.79 7.15
CA VAL A 195 -9.74 -23.10 6.54
C VAL A 195 -8.99 -24.01 7.52
N ARG A 196 -9.75 -24.92 8.13
CA ARG A 196 -9.17 -25.89 9.04
C ARG A 196 -8.16 -26.74 8.28
N PRO A 197 -6.86 -26.72 8.66
CA PRO A 197 -5.85 -27.53 7.98
C PRO A 197 -6.16 -29.02 8.12
N SER A 198 -5.67 -29.81 7.17
CA SER A 198 -5.66 -31.26 7.34
C SER A 198 -4.86 -31.65 8.59
N TRP A 199 -5.10 -32.86 9.14
CA TRP A 199 -4.31 -33.32 10.29
C TRP A 199 -2.83 -33.43 9.97
N ASP A 200 -2.48 -33.81 8.77
CA ASP A 200 -1.08 -33.92 8.33
C ASP A 200 -0.42 -32.54 8.25
N ASP A 201 -1.09 -31.56 7.62
CA ASP A 201 -0.59 -30.19 7.57
C ASP A 201 -0.44 -29.56 8.96
N TYR A 202 -1.40 -29.84 9.85
CA TYR A 202 -1.35 -29.40 11.23
C TYR A 202 -0.13 -29.95 11.97
N PHE A 203 0.12 -31.27 11.88
CA PHE A 203 1.26 -31.90 12.56
C PHE A 203 2.59 -31.56 11.93
N LEU A 204 2.67 -31.38 10.60
CA LEU A 204 3.87 -30.90 9.93
C LEU A 204 4.23 -29.48 10.39
N LYS A 205 3.26 -28.60 10.46
CA LYS A 205 3.47 -27.23 10.97
C LYS A 205 3.94 -27.21 12.43
N LEU A 206 3.45 -28.11 13.24
CA LEU A 206 3.96 -28.29 14.61
C LEU A 206 5.40 -28.82 14.62
N ALA A 207 5.75 -29.76 13.75
CA ALA A 207 7.12 -30.26 13.63
C ALA A 207 8.10 -29.15 13.22
N ASP A 208 7.69 -28.26 12.30
CA ASP A 208 8.46 -27.08 11.93
C ASP A 208 8.67 -26.12 13.12
N THR A 209 7.63 -25.87 13.91
CA THR A 209 7.74 -25.05 15.13
C THR A 209 8.66 -25.71 16.16
N VAL A 210 8.60 -27.03 16.31
CA VAL A 210 9.50 -27.82 17.19
C VAL A 210 10.95 -27.71 16.70
N ALA A 211 11.18 -27.66 15.39
CA ALA A 211 12.49 -27.51 14.76
C ALA A 211 13.21 -26.19 15.14
N GLU A 212 12.47 -25.15 15.47
CA GLU A 212 13.03 -23.86 15.92
C GLU A 212 13.85 -23.99 17.21
N ARG A 213 13.60 -25.03 18.02
CA ARG A 213 14.36 -25.36 19.24
C ARG A 213 15.60 -26.21 18.99
N ALA A 214 15.86 -26.60 17.75
CA ALA A 214 17.05 -27.36 17.41
C ALA A 214 18.33 -26.59 17.77
N THR A 215 19.30 -27.29 18.36
CA THR A 215 20.56 -26.73 18.86
C THR A 215 21.77 -27.08 17.98
N CYS A 216 21.50 -27.39 16.71
CA CYS A 216 22.53 -27.67 15.70
C CYS A 216 22.16 -26.98 14.39
N ASN A 217 22.99 -26.01 13.94
CA ASN A 217 22.76 -25.24 12.72
C ASN A 217 23.02 -25.99 11.40
N ARG A 218 23.54 -27.22 11.44
CA ARG A 218 23.72 -28.07 10.24
C ARG A 218 22.41 -28.64 9.70
N GLY A 219 21.41 -28.76 10.53
CA GLY A 219 20.09 -29.23 10.14
C GLY A 219 19.14 -29.02 11.31
N ARG A 220 18.25 -28.05 11.16
CA ARG A 220 17.18 -27.82 12.13
C ARG A 220 15.98 -28.65 11.69
N SER A 221 15.69 -29.74 12.42
CA SER A 221 14.48 -30.50 12.19
C SER A 221 13.77 -30.82 13.51
N GLY A 222 12.45 -30.93 13.43
CA GLY A 222 11.56 -31.32 14.49
C GLY A 222 10.85 -32.64 14.16
N CYS A 223 10.39 -33.31 15.18
CA CYS A 223 9.58 -34.51 15.08
C CYS A 223 8.42 -34.43 16.05
N VAL A 224 7.25 -34.84 15.61
CA VAL A 224 6.05 -35.00 16.44
C VAL A 224 5.54 -36.40 16.32
N ILE A 225 5.49 -37.15 17.43
CA ILE A 225 4.90 -38.50 17.46
C ILE A 225 3.42 -38.34 17.85
N VAL A 226 2.55 -38.90 17.01
CA VAL A 226 1.10 -38.74 17.13
C VAL A 226 0.43 -40.13 17.18
N LYS A 227 -0.58 -40.27 18.02
CA LYS A 227 -1.50 -41.39 18.05
C LYS A 227 -2.91 -40.91 18.22
N ASP A 228 -3.85 -41.39 17.42
CA ASP A 228 -5.27 -41.02 17.47
C ASP A 228 -5.51 -39.51 17.41
N ARG A 229 -4.71 -38.81 16.57
CA ARG A 229 -4.72 -37.34 16.42
C ARG A 229 -4.32 -36.55 17.69
N GLN A 230 -3.68 -37.21 18.64
CA GLN A 230 -3.11 -36.59 19.83
C GLN A 230 -1.59 -36.65 19.81
N ILE A 231 -0.94 -35.56 20.20
CA ILE A 231 0.50 -35.46 20.30
C ILE A 231 0.94 -36.22 21.55
N LEU A 232 1.75 -37.25 21.36
CA LEU A 232 2.34 -38.00 22.47
C LEU A 232 3.63 -37.34 22.95
N VAL A 233 4.50 -36.96 22.02
CA VAL A 233 5.80 -36.40 22.32
C VAL A 233 6.33 -35.61 21.15
N THR A 234 7.21 -34.63 21.41
CA THR A 234 7.98 -33.92 20.40
C THR A 234 9.48 -34.15 20.60
N GLY A 235 10.25 -34.02 19.54
CA GLY A 235 11.70 -34.04 19.57
C GLY A 235 12.28 -33.09 18.54
N TYR A 236 13.48 -32.60 18.78
CA TYR A 236 14.22 -31.75 17.84
C TYR A 236 15.69 -32.21 17.79
N VAL A 237 16.37 -31.85 16.72
CA VAL A 237 17.80 -32.12 16.56
C VAL A 237 18.59 -31.36 17.64
N GLY A 238 19.31 -32.06 18.47
CA GLY A 238 20.06 -31.44 19.54
C GLY A 238 20.91 -32.40 20.33
N SER A 239 21.78 -31.87 21.17
CA SER A 239 22.59 -32.68 22.08
C SER A 239 21.72 -33.34 23.16
N PRO A 240 22.03 -34.54 23.60
CA PRO A 240 21.39 -35.15 24.76
C PRO A 240 21.47 -34.25 25.99
N LYS A 241 20.47 -34.36 26.88
CA LYS A 241 20.39 -33.55 28.09
C LYS A 241 21.67 -33.64 28.92
N GLY A 242 22.24 -32.50 29.27
CA GLY A 242 23.48 -32.42 30.07
C GLY A 242 24.77 -32.37 29.26
N LEU A 243 24.68 -32.51 27.94
CA LEU A 243 25.83 -32.34 27.04
C LEU A 243 25.78 -30.94 26.36
N PRO A 244 26.96 -30.35 26.03
CA PRO A 244 27.01 -29.05 25.38
C PRO A 244 26.38 -29.06 23.98
N HIS A 245 25.74 -27.98 23.59
CA HIS A 245 25.09 -27.83 22.30
C HIS A 245 26.06 -27.40 21.19
N CYS A 246 25.77 -27.78 19.95
CA CYS A 246 26.60 -27.37 18.81
C CYS A 246 26.62 -25.87 18.59
N ASP A 247 25.50 -25.17 18.87
CA ASP A 247 25.42 -23.73 18.74
C ASP A 247 26.33 -23.01 19.75
N ASP A 248 26.66 -23.64 20.89
CA ASP A 248 27.51 -23.06 21.94
C ASP A 248 28.98 -23.38 21.77
N VAL A 249 29.30 -24.64 21.39
CA VAL A 249 30.70 -25.15 21.42
C VAL A 249 31.18 -25.71 20.08
N GLY A 250 30.40 -25.54 19.03
CA GLY A 250 30.72 -26.10 17.69
C GLY A 250 30.40 -27.59 17.52
N HIS A 251 30.66 -28.10 16.34
CA HIS A 251 30.38 -29.45 15.96
C HIS A 251 31.49 -30.42 16.35
N LEU A 252 31.10 -31.63 16.72
CA LEU A 252 32.03 -32.78 16.88
C LEU A 252 31.89 -33.71 15.67
N PHE A 253 32.79 -33.60 14.70
CA PHE A 253 32.71 -34.37 13.47
C PHE A 253 33.36 -35.72 13.57
N ARG A 254 32.67 -36.73 13.08
CA ARG A 254 33.22 -38.05 12.73
C ARG A 254 33.27 -38.21 11.22
N LYS A 255 34.40 -38.57 10.68
CA LYS A 255 34.58 -38.91 9.26
C LYS A 255 34.31 -40.39 9.05
N THR A 256 33.57 -40.70 7.99
CA THR A 256 33.39 -42.09 7.51
C THR A 256 33.92 -42.14 6.08
N ILE A 257 34.81 -43.08 5.82
CA ILE A 257 35.36 -43.39 4.49
C ILE A 257 34.55 -44.55 3.95
N HIS A 258 33.94 -44.37 2.79
CA HIS A 258 33.15 -45.40 2.11
C HIS A 258 34.04 -46.26 1.20
N GLU A 259 33.54 -47.43 0.79
CA GLU A 259 34.27 -48.35 -0.08
C GLU A 259 34.63 -47.76 -1.44
N ASP A 260 33.84 -46.80 -1.92
CA ASP A 260 34.08 -46.05 -3.15
C ASP A 260 35.13 -44.92 -2.99
N GLY A 261 35.73 -44.76 -1.81
CA GLY A 261 36.69 -43.72 -1.47
C GLY A 261 36.07 -42.37 -1.14
N SER A 262 34.75 -42.24 -1.19
CA SER A 262 34.06 -41.00 -0.75
C SER A 262 34.14 -40.83 0.77
N VAL A 263 34.17 -39.56 1.23
CA VAL A 263 34.26 -39.21 2.64
C VAL A 263 33.05 -38.43 3.06
N THR A 264 32.30 -38.95 4.01
CA THR A 264 31.21 -38.16 4.66
C THR A 264 31.60 -37.73 6.06
N GLN A 265 31.06 -36.58 6.50
CA GLN A 265 31.27 -36.07 7.85
C GLN A 265 29.92 -35.92 8.55
N HIS A 266 29.78 -36.53 9.70
CA HIS A 266 28.59 -36.42 10.53
C HIS A 266 28.92 -35.78 11.87
N CYS A 267 28.07 -34.89 12.36
CA CYS A 267 28.18 -34.39 13.71
C CYS A 267 27.65 -35.46 14.68
N VAL A 268 28.52 -35.98 15.54
CA VAL A 268 28.16 -37.01 16.53
C VAL A 268 27.76 -36.42 17.90
N ARG A 269 27.73 -35.08 18.02
CA ARG A 269 27.30 -34.45 19.24
C ARG A 269 25.78 -34.45 19.40
N THR A 270 25.05 -34.45 18.28
CA THR A 270 23.59 -34.33 18.26
C THR A 270 22.93 -35.63 17.84
N VAL A 271 21.73 -35.86 18.36
CA VAL A 271 20.82 -36.92 17.92
C VAL A 271 19.77 -36.35 16.98
N HIS A 272 19.23 -37.21 16.09
CA HIS A 272 18.13 -36.81 15.21
C HIS A 272 16.85 -36.53 15.99
N ALA A 273 15.96 -35.72 15.40
CA ALA A 273 14.72 -35.33 16.05
C ALA A 273 13.84 -36.52 16.43
N GLU A 274 13.77 -37.54 15.55
CA GLU A 274 13.02 -38.78 15.76
C GLU A 274 13.60 -39.59 16.91
N GLN A 275 14.92 -39.73 16.96
CA GLN A 275 15.61 -40.45 18.04
C GLN A 275 15.37 -39.76 19.39
N ASN A 276 15.44 -38.43 19.38
CA ASN A 276 15.15 -37.66 20.57
C ASN A 276 13.70 -37.86 21.04
N ALA A 277 12.72 -37.79 20.12
CA ALA A 277 11.32 -38.04 20.42
C ALA A 277 11.08 -39.44 21.00
N ILE A 278 11.65 -40.48 20.38
CA ILE A 278 11.52 -41.89 20.86
C ILE A 278 12.11 -42.02 22.26
N CYS A 279 13.30 -41.47 22.52
CA CYS A 279 13.92 -41.52 23.86
C CYS A 279 13.06 -40.81 24.90
N GLN A 280 12.45 -39.71 24.57
CA GLN A 280 11.54 -38.99 25.48
C GLN A 280 10.24 -39.77 25.72
N ALA A 281 9.66 -40.39 24.68
CA ALA A 281 8.47 -41.23 24.82
C ALA A 281 8.76 -42.43 25.76
N ALA A 282 9.90 -43.14 25.56
CA ALA A 282 10.31 -44.26 26.37
C ALA A 282 10.53 -43.86 27.85
N ARG A 283 11.02 -42.68 28.12
CA ARG A 283 11.18 -42.16 29.47
C ARG A 283 9.84 -41.91 30.16
N ARG A 284 8.88 -41.25 29.45
CA ARG A 284 7.55 -40.98 30.01
C ARG A 284 6.76 -42.26 30.33
N GLY A 285 6.85 -43.29 29.46
CA GLY A 285 6.19 -44.57 29.69
C GLY A 285 6.75 -45.38 30.87
N ARG A 286 7.89 -44.97 31.49
CA ARG A 286 8.42 -45.56 32.72
C ARG A 286 8.00 -44.85 34.00
N ASP A 287 7.46 -43.62 33.85
CA ASP A 287 7.03 -42.77 34.97
C ASP A 287 5.52 -42.90 35.25
N GLU A 288 4.79 -43.77 34.52
CA GLU A 288 3.42 -44.17 34.87
C GLU A 288 3.44 -45.37 35.78
N PRO A 289 2.75 -45.32 36.95
CA PRO A 289 2.72 -46.37 37.96
C PRO A 289 2.01 -47.65 37.50
#